data_7a280679189e2fe43f1f402b3b27339f
#
_entry.id   7a280679189e2fe43f1f402b3b27339f
#
_cell.length_a   1.000
_cell.length_b   1.000
_cell.length_c   1.000
_cell.angle_alpha   90.00
_cell.angle_beta   90.00
_cell.angle_gamma   90.00
#
_symmetry.space_group_name_H-M   'P 1'
#
loop_
_entity.id
_entity.type
_entity.pdbx_description
1 polymer ?
#
loop_
_entity_poly.entity_id
_entity_poly.type
_entity_poly.pdbx_seq_one_letter_code
_entity_poly.pdbx_strand_id
1 'polypeptide(L)'
;METGRILLRHWQESDAEALFKYASDPDVGPRAGWPVHKSVEESREIIRTFFHNDTTWAIVLKETGEAIGCMGYYTHESSNIPIGENDCEVGYWVGKPYWNRGICTEALKLMLDYCIQVKHFENIWADHFTGNPASGKVMEKCGFSDTGMLNRCSQLVGGDKDMVKVLKYNGQTSSIIKFEDKVPMTSLQERLFAMQDKQYAAFQSKLTPGVPPESFIGIRVPALRKFAKEFAKEVEVNDFVRQLPHKYYDENMLHSLLISQVKDYEE
;
A
#
# COMPACT_ATOMS: atom_id res chain seq x y z
N MET A 1 2.46 -6.44 4.92
CA MET A 1 3.86 -6.96 4.79
C MET A 1 4.61 -6.65 6.07
N GLU A 2 5.46 -7.56 6.57
CA GLU A 2 6.08 -7.33 7.88
C GLU A 2 7.45 -7.98 8.03
N THR A 3 8.21 -7.48 9.01
CA THR A 3 9.45 -8.07 9.50
C THR A 3 9.33 -8.32 11.02
N GLY A 4 10.44 -8.65 11.67
CA GLY A 4 10.48 -8.75 13.15
C GLY A 4 10.17 -7.42 13.85
N ARG A 5 10.47 -6.26 13.23
CA ARG A 5 10.38 -4.94 13.87
C ARG A 5 9.24 -4.07 13.36
N ILE A 6 8.90 -4.17 12.08
CA ILE A 6 7.94 -3.28 11.43
C ILE A 6 6.84 -4.06 10.70
N LEU A 7 5.69 -3.40 10.59
CA LEU A 7 4.54 -3.79 9.79
C LEU A 7 4.25 -2.69 8.76
N LEU A 8 4.11 -3.03 7.48
CA LEU A 8 3.53 -2.17 6.46
C LEU A 8 2.06 -2.53 6.32
N ARG A 9 1.18 -1.63 6.71
CA ARG A 9 -0.29 -1.72 6.56
C ARG A 9 -0.85 -0.44 5.98
N HIS A 10 -2.05 -0.49 5.44
CA HIS A 10 -2.71 0.75 5.01
C HIS A 10 -2.89 1.72 6.18
N TRP A 11 -2.88 3.00 5.84
CA TRP A 11 -3.13 4.06 6.80
C TRP A 11 -4.56 3.99 7.35
N GLN A 12 -4.73 4.34 8.60
CA GLN A 12 -6.01 4.43 9.30
C GLN A 12 -6.20 5.85 9.82
N GLU A 13 -7.43 6.33 9.89
CA GLU A 13 -7.70 7.67 10.45
C GLU A 13 -7.23 7.84 11.89
N SER A 14 -7.20 6.74 12.65
CA SER A 14 -6.61 6.69 13.99
C SER A 14 -5.11 6.99 14.03
N ASP A 15 -4.42 6.91 12.90
CA ASP A 15 -2.99 7.25 12.81
C ASP A 15 -2.74 8.77 12.71
N ALA A 16 -3.77 9.61 12.65
CA ALA A 16 -3.64 11.04 12.40
C ALA A 16 -2.75 11.77 13.41
N GLU A 17 -2.81 11.38 14.69
CA GLU A 17 -1.95 11.96 15.74
C GLU A 17 -0.49 11.55 15.53
N ALA A 18 -0.24 10.30 15.21
CA ALA A 18 1.10 9.79 14.91
C ALA A 18 1.67 10.42 13.64
N LEU A 19 0.85 10.55 12.58
CA LEU A 19 1.23 11.25 11.37
C LEU A 19 1.59 12.71 11.66
N PHE A 20 0.75 13.45 12.37
CA PHE A 20 1.04 14.84 12.73
C PHE A 20 2.32 14.97 13.55
N LYS A 21 2.51 14.12 14.55
CA LYS A 21 3.71 14.11 15.41
C LYS A 21 5.01 14.11 14.61
N TYR A 22 5.08 13.35 13.51
CA TYR A 22 6.30 13.25 12.69
C TYR A 22 6.29 14.18 11.48
N ALA A 23 5.14 14.42 10.90
CA ALA A 23 4.98 15.26 9.72
C ALA A 23 5.03 16.78 10.03
N SER A 24 4.87 17.18 11.28
CA SER A 24 5.06 18.56 11.72
C SER A 24 6.55 18.92 11.95
N ASP A 25 7.47 17.94 11.95
CA ASP A 25 8.90 18.21 12.07
C ASP A 25 9.43 18.83 10.77
N PRO A 26 10.05 20.04 10.83
CA PRO A 26 10.55 20.73 9.63
C PRO A 26 11.71 20.01 8.94
N ASP A 27 12.33 19.04 9.58
CA ASP A 27 13.36 18.22 8.95
C ASP A 27 12.81 17.01 8.20
N VAL A 28 11.52 16.66 8.36
CA VAL A 28 10.93 15.46 7.74
C VAL A 28 10.27 15.81 6.41
N GLY A 29 9.18 16.58 6.45
CA GLY A 29 8.38 16.88 5.26
C GLY A 29 9.16 17.54 4.13
N PRO A 30 9.86 18.65 4.38
CA PRO A 30 10.63 19.35 3.33
C PRO A 30 11.73 18.50 2.68
N ARG A 31 12.33 17.56 3.41
CA ARG A 31 13.30 16.60 2.82
C ARG A 31 12.67 15.50 1.99
N ALA A 32 11.37 15.31 2.13
CA ALA A 32 10.58 14.34 1.36
C ALA A 32 9.68 15.01 0.29
N GLY A 33 9.79 16.35 0.11
CA GLY A 33 9.12 17.09 -0.95
C GLY A 33 7.73 17.62 -0.63
N TRP A 34 7.33 17.68 0.66
CA TRP A 34 6.03 18.18 1.08
C TRP A 34 6.14 19.13 2.30
N PRO A 35 5.18 20.06 2.48
CA PRO A 35 5.20 21.02 3.57
C PRO A 35 4.88 20.36 4.92
N VAL A 36 5.37 20.96 6.00
CA VAL A 36 5.04 20.49 7.35
C VAL A 36 3.53 20.53 7.60
N HIS A 37 3.01 19.51 8.26
CA HIS A 37 1.61 19.47 8.69
C HIS A 37 1.39 20.46 9.84
N LYS A 38 0.23 21.13 9.83
CA LYS A 38 -0.09 22.20 10.77
C LYS A 38 -1.00 21.78 11.91
N SER A 39 -1.73 20.66 11.73
CA SER A 39 -2.66 20.14 12.71
C SER A 39 -2.90 18.63 12.54
N VAL A 40 -3.48 18.01 13.56
CA VAL A 40 -3.94 16.60 13.49
C VAL A 40 -5.07 16.46 12.46
N GLU A 41 -5.94 17.47 12.34
CA GLU A 41 -7.04 17.49 11.37
C GLU A 41 -6.51 17.50 9.94
N GLU A 42 -5.50 18.29 9.64
CA GLU A 42 -4.82 18.28 8.33
C GLU A 42 -4.22 16.89 8.04
N SER A 43 -3.57 16.30 9.05
CA SER A 43 -3.01 14.94 8.92
C SER A 43 -4.11 13.90 8.66
N ARG A 44 -5.25 14.02 9.34
CA ARG A 44 -6.42 13.13 9.13
C ARG A 44 -6.98 13.28 7.72
N GLU A 45 -7.10 14.51 7.23
CA GLU A 45 -7.57 14.76 5.87
C GLU A 45 -6.60 14.21 4.82
N ILE A 46 -5.29 14.33 5.05
CA ILE A 46 -4.27 13.73 4.17
C ILE A 46 -4.38 12.20 4.15
N ILE A 47 -4.64 11.57 5.30
CA ILE A 47 -4.90 10.12 5.33
C ILE A 47 -6.11 9.78 4.46
N ARG A 48 -7.21 10.53 4.57
CA ARG A 48 -8.44 10.27 3.81
C ARG A 48 -8.28 10.48 2.31
N THR A 49 -7.54 11.51 1.90
CA THR A 49 -7.49 11.95 0.50
C THR A 49 -6.28 11.41 -0.26
N PHE A 50 -5.12 11.34 0.38
CA PHE A 50 -3.86 10.98 -0.29
C PHE A 50 -3.35 9.57 0.08
N PHE A 51 -3.61 9.11 1.30
CA PHE A 51 -3.10 7.81 1.77
C PHE A 51 -4.15 6.71 1.75
N HIS A 52 -5.40 7.03 1.47
CA HIS A 52 -6.47 6.05 1.31
C HIS A 52 -6.45 5.46 -0.11
N ASN A 53 -5.41 4.68 -0.39
CA ASN A 53 -5.18 4.03 -1.68
C ASN A 53 -4.38 2.73 -1.50
N ASP A 54 -4.27 1.93 -2.57
CA ASP A 54 -3.58 0.63 -2.57
C ASP A 54 -2.07 0.73 -2.84
N THR A 55 -1.52 1.94 -2.93
CA THR A 55 -0.11 2.16 -3.26
C THR A 55 0.70 2.79 -2.13
N THR A 56 0.05 3.09 -1.00
CA THR A 56 0.67 3.82 0.12
C THR A 56 0.40 3.12 1.46
N TRP A 57 1.46 2.83 2.22
CA TRP A 57 1.41 2.13 3.49
C TRP A 57 2.04 2.93 4.62
N ALA A 58 1.47 2.82 5.81
CA ALA A 58 2.11 3.23 7.04
C ALA A 58 3.23 2.25 7.40
N ILE A 59 4.38 2.78 7.80
CA ILE A 59 5.43 2.01 8.48
C ILE A 59 5.08 2.02 9.96
N VAL A 60 4.64 0.88 10.48
CA VAL A 60 4.23 0.74 11.89
C VAL A 60 5.32 0.01 12.66
N LEU A 61 5.73 0.58 13.79
CA LEU A 61 6.68 -0.07 14.70
C LEU A 61 5.91 -1.10 15.55
N LYS A 62 6.26 -2.38 15.42
CA LYS A 62 5.54 -3.48 16.12
C LYS A 62 5.59 -3.38 17.64
N GLU A 63 6.65 -2.84 18.18
CA GLU A 63 6.84 -2.66 19.64
C GLU A 63 5.77 -1.74 20.24
N THR A 64 5.37 -0.69 19.51
CA THR A 64 4.46 0.36 20.02
C THR A 64 3.10 0.37 19.32
N GLY A 65 2.97 -0.27 18.16
CA GLY A 65 1.80 -0.15 17.30
C GLY A 65 1.68 1.22 16.60
N GLU A 66 2.67 2.12 16.74
CA GLU A 66 2.64 3.49 16.25
C GLU A 66 3.07 3.56 14.77
N ALA A 67 2.34 4.31 13.95
CA ALA A 67 2.74 4.64 12.59
C ALA A 67 3.86 5.69 12.62
N ILE A 68 5.07 5.30 12.23
CA ILE A 68 6.29 6.10 12.36
C ILE A 68 6.81 6.65 11.03
N GLY A 69 6.17 6.33 9.92
CA GLY A 69 6.58 6.73 8.58
C GLY A 69 5.66 6.20 7.50
N CYS A 70 6.06 6.42 6.26
CA CYS A 70 5.31 6.03 5.07
C CYS A 70 6.23 5.32 4.07
N MET A 71 5.68 4.37 3.35
CA MET A 71 6.29 3.67 2.24
C MET A 71 5.24 3.50 1.14
N GLY A 72 5.62 3.73 -0.11
CA GLY A 72 4.71 3.54 -1.24
C GLY A 72 5.40 3.36 -2.57
N TYR A 73 4.61 3.11 -3.61
CA TYR A 73 5.06 3.16 -4.99
C TYR A 73 4.10 4.01 -5.84
N TYR A 74 4.62 4.57 -6.90
CA TYR A 74 3.92 5.34 -7.90
C TYR A 74 4.06 4.64 -9.25
N THR A 75 2.96 4.56 -10.00
CA THR A 75 2.96 4.08 -11.39
C THR A 75 3.36 5.20 -12.34
N HIS A 76 3.55 4.90 -13.62
CA HIS A 76 3.93 5.89 -14.63
C HIS A 76 3.02 7.12 -14.68
N GLU A 77 1.74 6.98 -14.34
CA GLU A 77 0.77 8.08 -14.31
C GLU A 77 0.99 9.05 -13.13
N SER A 78 1.57 8.56 -12.05
CA SER A 78 1.73 9.31 -10.78
C SER A 78 3.18 9.56 -10.37
N SER A 79 4.13 8.99 -11.11
CA SER A 79 5.57 9.13 -10.87
C SER A 79 6.06 10.54 -11.16
N ASN A 80 7.03 11.01 -10.38
CA ASN A 80 7.72 12.28 -10.61
C ASN A 80 8.79 12.21 -11.71
N ILE A 81 9.19 11.01 -12.07
CA ILE A 81 10.18 10.75 -13.11
C ILE A 81 9.53 10.01 -14.28
N PRO A 82 10.00 10.21 -15.51
CA PRO A 82 9.47 9.50 -16.67
C PRO A 82 9.89 8.03 -16.62
N ILE A 83 8.93 7.15 -16.32
CA ILE A 83 9.11 5.70 -16.26
C ILE A 83 8.18 5.00 -17.25
N GLY A 84 8.44 3.73 -17.54
CA GLY A 84 7.60 2.90 -18.42
C GLY A 84 6.26 2.51 -17.78
N GLU A 85 5.31 2.07 -18.62
CA GLU A 85 3.96 1.64 -18.15
C GLU A 85 4.01 0.48 -17.14
N ASN A 86 4.97 -0.43 -17.30
CA ASN A 86 5.18 -1.58 -16.40
C ASN A 86 6.23 -1.32 -15.31
N ASP A 87 6.62 -0.08 -15.12
CA ASP A 87 7.58 0.33 -14.10
C ASP A 87 6.88 0.95 -12.90
N CYS A 88 7.60 1.04 -11.79
CA CYS A 88 7.16 1.85 -10.65
C CYS A 88 8.31 2.66 -10.06
N GLU A 89 7.96 3.75 -9.40
CA GLU A 89 8.84 4.55 -8.56
C GLU A 89 8.49 4.28 -7.10
N VAL A 90 9.48 4.02 -6.24
CA VAL A 90 9.27 3.85 -4.79
C VAL A 90 9.65 5.10 -4.03
N GLY A 91 8.83 5.44 -3.04
CA GLY A 91 9.05 6.60 -2.16
C GLY A 91 8.80 6.26 -0.70
N TYR A 92 9.50 6.97 0.20
CA TYR A 92 9.39 6.74 1.65
C TYR A 92 9.83 7.94 2.46
N TRP A 93 9.35 7.98 3.69
CA TRP A 93 9.90 8.79 4.77
C TRP A 93 9.68 8.10 6.13
N VAL A 94 10.46 8.48 7.12
CA VAL A 94 10.29 8.04 8.50
C VAL A 94 10.56 9.19 9.45
N GLY A 95 9.87 9.21 10.58
CA GLY A 95 10.04 10.22 11.61
C GLY A 95 11.48 10.33 12.12
N LYS A 96 11.92 11.54 12.39
CA LYS A 96 13.31 11.88 12.77
C LYS A 96 13.88 11.03 13.93
N PRO A 97 13.12 10.66 14.98
CA PRO A 97 13.63 9.80 16.06
C PRO A 97 14.07 8.40 15.60
N TYR A 98 13.65 7.98 14.40
CA TYR A 98 13.91 6.66 13.83
C TYR A 98 14.99 6.66 12.74
N TRP A 99 15.58 7.82 12.45
CA TRP A 99 16.68 7.94 11.49
C TRP A 99 17.90 7.14 11.95
N ASN A 100 18.68 6.66 10.98
CA ASN A 100 19.89 5.85 11.20
C ASN A 100 19.68 4.52 11.96
N ARG A 101 18.42 4.07 12.10
CA ARG A 101 18.08 2.78 12.74
C ARG A 101 17.83 1.65 11.74
N GLY A 102 18.02 1.92 10.45
CA GLY A 102 17.79 0.93 9.37
C GLY A 102 16.32 0.67 9.02
N ILE A 103 15.38 1.41 9.62
CA ILE A 103 13.92 1.22 9.40
C ILE A 103 13.54 1.41 7.92
N CYS A 104 13.98 2.53 7.30
CA CYS A 104 13.70 2.75 5.87
C CYS A 104 14.30 1.65 4.98
N THR A 105 15.50 1.18 5.28
CA THR A 105 16.14 0.08 4.53
C THR A 105 15.34 -1.22 4.64
N GLU A 106 14.82 -1.50 5.82
CA GLU A 106 14.01 -2.68 6.09
C GLU A 106 12.65 -2.59 5.39
N ALA A 107 11.99 -1.43 5.47
CA ALA A 107 10.72 -1.14 4.81
C ALA A 107 10.86 -1.18 3.26
N LEU A 108 11.95 -0.58 2.73
CA LEU A 108 12.19 -0.57 1.28
C LEU A 108 12.42 -1.99 0.73
N LYS A 109 13.10 -2.86 1.45
CA LYS A 109 13.26 -4.26 1.04
C LYS A 109 11.91 -4.98 0.94
N LEU A 110 11.01 -4.79 1.93
CA LEU A 110 9.64 -5.32 1.86
C LEU A 110 8.88 -4.81 0.64
N MET A 111 9.01 -3.50 0.34
CA MET A 111 8.35 -2.90 -0.81
C MET A 111 8.91 -3.42 -2.13
N LEU A 112 10.23 -3.58 -2.25
CA LEU A 112 10.87 -4.15 -3.45
C LEU A 112 10.37 -5.57 -3.72
N ASP A 113 10.33 -6.41 -2.68
CA ASP A 113 9.81 -7.76 -2.82
C ASP A 113 8.34 -7.74 -3.26
N TYR A 114 7.52 -6.85 -2.69
CA TYR A 114 6.12 -6.67 -3.10
C TYR A 114 5.98 -6.21 -4.55
N CYS A 115 6.73 -5.22 -4.96
CA CYS A 115 6.71 -4.69 -6.32
C CYS A 115 7.11 -5.76 -7.35
N ILE A 116 8.06 -6.63 -7.01
CA ILE A 116 8.57 -7.68 -7.92
C ILE A 116 7.65 -8.90 -7.89
N GLN A 117 7.32 -9.43 -6.71
CA GLN A 117 6.66 -10.72 -6.56
C GLN A 117 5.14 -10.65 -6.71
N VAL A 118 4.53 -9.50 -6.32
CA VAL A 118 3.08 -9.35 -6.29
C VAL A 118 2.58 -8.47 -7.43
N LYS A 119 3.27 -7.35 -7.69
CA LYS A 119 2.88 -6.40 -8.74
C LYS A 119 3.52 -6.68 -10.08
N HIS A 120 4.61 -7.46 -10.10
CA HIS A 120 5.32 -7.86 -11.31
C HIS A 120 5.85 -6.69 -12.16
N PHE A 121 6.25 -5.60 -11.51
CA PHE A 121 6.88 -4.48 -12.22
C PHE A 121 8.20 -4.91 -12.84
N GLU A 122 8.47 -4.43 -14.06
CA GLU A 122 9.68 -4.76 -14.83
C GLU A 122 10.89 -4.01 -14.31
N ASN A 123 10.70 -2.73 -13.98
CA ASN A 123 11.77 -1.89 -13.42
C ASN A 123 11.24 -1.14 -12.21
N ILE A 124 12.12 -0.96 -11.23
CA ILE A 124 11.83 -0.17 -10.04
C ILE A 124 12.80 0.99 -9.98
N TRP A 125 12.24 2.16 -9.86
CA TRP A 125 12.95 3.43 -9.82
C TRP A 125 12.77 4.09 -8.45
N ALA A 126 13.66 5.00 -8.13
CA ALA A 126 13.56 5.88 -6.98
C ALA A 126 14.25 7.19 -7.27
N ASP A 127 13.87 8.23 -6.57
CA ASP A 127 14.59 9.48 -6.59
C ASP A 127 14.89 10.01 -5.18
N HIS A 128 15.84 10.92 -5.07
CA HIS A 128 16.05 11.68 -3.85
C HIS A 128 16.60 13.08 -4.18
N PHE A 129 16.21 14.05 -3.39
CA PHE A 129 16.78 15.40 -3.50
C PHE A 129 18.29 15.39 -3.35
N THR A 130 18.99 16.16 -4.16
CA THR A 130 20.47 16.27 -4.07
C THR A 130 20.94 16.73 -2.70
N GLY A 131 20.11 17.51 -2.01
CA GLY A 131 20.31 17.92 -0.61
C GLY A 131 20.03 16.84 0.44
N ASN A 132 19.52 15.64 0.05
CA ASN A 132 19.21 14.54 0.95
C ASN A 132 19.98 13.24 0.61
N PRO A 133 21.32 13.23 0.76
CA PRO A 133 22.14 12.06 0.44
C PRO A 133 21.83 10.86 1.36
N ALA A 134 21.18 11.08 2.51
CA ALA A 134 20.80 10.00 3.41
C ALA A 134 19.75 9.08 2.77
N SER A 135 18.79 9.63 2.02
CA SER A 135 17.82 8.85 1.24
C SER A 135 18.53 8.01 0.16
N GLY A 136 19.46 8.61 -0.61
CA GLY A 136 20.23 7.88 -1.60
C GLY A 136 21.00 6.68 -1.01
N LYS A 137 21.60 6.85 0.18
CA LYS A 137 22.27 5.74 0.88
C LYS A 137 21.34 4.59 1.29
N VAL A 138 20.08 4.88 1.58
CA VAL A 138 19.09 3.83 1.85
C VAL A 138 18.81 3.04 0.57
N MET A 139 18.63 3.73 -0.55
CA MET A 139 18.41 3.12 -1.87
C MET A 139 19.59 2.26 -2.28
N GLU A 140 20.82 2.79 -2.21
CA GLU A 140 22.06 2.07 -2.52
C GLU A 140 22.19 0.78 -1.70
N LYS A 141 21.89 0.82 -0.38
CA LYS A 141 21.90 -0.36 0.49
C LYS A 141 20.85 -1.41 0.10
N CYS A 142 19.83 -1.00 -0.64
CA CYS A 142 18.79 -1.89 -1.16
C CYS A 142 19.05 -2.36 -2.59
N GLY A 143 20.20 -1.98 -3.22
CA GLY A 143 20.57 -2.44 -4.56
C GLY A 143 20.22 -1.49 -5.69
N PHE A 144 19.89 -0.23 -5.38
CA PHE A 144 19.75 0.80 -6.41
C PHE A 144 21.12 1.35 -6.81
N SER A 145 21.25 1.71 -8.07
CA SER A 145 22.41 2.40 -8.63
C SER A 145 22.02 3.75 -9.22
N ASP A 146 22.88 4.73 -9.04
CA ASP A 146 22.74 6.06 -9.65
C ASP A 146 22.78 5.92 -11.18
N THR A 147 21.78 6.45 -11.85
CA THR A 147 21.70 6.43 -13.33
C THR A 147 22.47 7.57 -13.98
N GLY A 148 22.96 8.51 -13.20
CA GLY A 148 23.53 9.77 -13.69
C GLY A 148 22.48 10.79 -14.16
N MET A 149 21.19 10.44 -14.13
CA MET A 149 20.11 11.35 -14.51
C MET A 149 19.78 12.29 -13.34
N LEU A 150 19.57 13.55 -13.70
CA LEU A 150 19.02 14.57 -12.82
C LEU A 150 17.68 15.01 -13.36
N ASN A 151 16.67 15.02 -12.53
CA ASN A 151 15.35 15.54 -12.85
C ASN A 151 15.00 16.73 -11.97
N ARG A 152 14.07 17.55 -12.40
CA ARG A 152 13.53 18.65 -11.59
C ARG A 152 12.24 18.17 -10.96
N CYS A 153 12.21 18.07 -9.64
CA CYS A 153 10.98 17.90 -8.93
C CYS A 153 10.21 19.22 -8.93
N SER A 154 9.05 19.24 -9.57
CA SER A 154 8.16 20.42 -9.58
C SER A 154 7.27 20.45 -8.34
N GLN A 155 7.39 19.50 -7.44
CA GLN A 155 6.44 19.29 -6.37
C GLN A 155 6.72 20.10 -5.10
N LEU A 156 5.69 20.77 -4.68
CA LEU A 156 5.06 20.91 -3.37
C LEU A 156 5.67 21.87 -2.35
N VAL A 157 6.94 22.09 -2.23
CA VAL A 157 7.47 23.12 -1.33
C VAL A 157 7.84 24.32 -2.17
N GLY A 158 6.95 25.31 -2.17
CA GLY A 158 7.01 26.51 -2.97
C GLY A 158 8.39 27.13 -3.05
N GLY A 159 8.99 27.03 -4.20
CA GLY A 159 10.29 27.61 -4.47
C GLY A 159 11.12 26.72 -5.38
N ASP A 160 12.04 27.30 -5.98
CA ASP A 160 12.96 26.81 -6.96
C ASP A 160 13.51 25.38 -6.70
N LYS A 161 12.95 24.38 -7.44
CA LYS A 161 13.78 23.51 -8.27
C LYS A 161 14.84 22.71 -7.54
N ASP A 162 14.44 21.95 -6.54
CA ASP A 162 15.33 20.95 -6.01
C ASP A 162 15.53 19.86 -7.05
N MET A 163 16.79 19.71 -7.47
CA MET A 163 17.18 18.64 -8.37
C MET A 163 17.14 17.31 -7.63
N VAL A 164 16.53 16.32 -8.23
CA VAL A 164 16.53 14.95 -7.75
C VAL A 164 17.50 14.09 -8.56
N LYS A 165 18.21 13.23 -7.88
CA LYS A 165 18.98 12.15 -8.49
C LYS A 165 18.07 10.97 -8.70
N VAL A 166 18.11 10.38 -9.90
CA VAL A 166 17.33 9.22 -10.27
C VAL A 166 18.16 7.96 -10.14
N LEU A 167 17.66 6.98 -9.39
CA LEU A 167 18.27 5.68 -9.20
C LEU A 167 17.38 4.58 -9.77
N LYS A 168 18.02 3.51 -10.27
CA LYS A 168 17.34 2.32 -10.75
C LYS A 168 17.76 1.12 -9.91
N TYR A 169 16.78 0.29 -9.56
CA TYR A 169 17.03 -0.97 -8.89
C TYR A 169 17.65 -1.98 -9.86
N ASN A 170 18.82 -2.51 -9.53
CA ASN A 170 19.55 -3.48 -10.32
C ASN A 170 19.63 -4.85 -9.64
N GLY A 171 18.90 -5.01 -8.51
CA GLY A 171 19.05 -6.18 -7.67
C GLY A 171 18.59 -7.45 -8.36
N GLN A 172 19.43 -8.50 -8.23
CA GLN A 172 18.92 -9.85 -8.25
C GLN A 172 18.17 -10.05 -6.93
N THR A 173 16.95 -10.50 -7.01
CA THR A 173 16.16 -10.92 -5.85
C THR A 173 16.88 -12.04 -5.12
N SER A 174 17.80 -11.71 -4.24
CA SER A 174 18.17 -12.67 -3.19
C SER A 174 16.97 -12.70 -2.27
N SER A 175 16.19 -13.75 -2.42
CA SER A 175 15.04 -14.10 -1.62
C SER A 175 15.39 -14.18 -0.13
N ILE A 176 15.36 -13.00 0.53
CA ILE A 176 15.59 -12.90 1.97
C ILE A 176 14.29 -13.06 2.74
N ILE A 177 13.16 -12.89 2.07
CA ILE A 177 11.85 -13.08 2.67
C ILE A 177 11.05 -13.99 1.73
N LYS A 178 10.79 -15.20 2.17
CA LYS A 178 9.72 -15.98 1.58
C LYS A 178 8.43 -15.23 1.96
N PHE A 179 7.85 -14.53 1.01
CA PHE A 179 6.46 -14.20 1.11
C PHE A 179 5.70 -15.51 1.03
N GLU A 180 5.40 -16.10 2.18
CA GLU A 180 4.17 -16.86 2.23
C GLU A 180 3.07 -15.84 1.91
N ASP A 181 2.26 -16.13 0.90
CA ASP A 181 1.14 -15.32 0.41
C ASP A 181 0.09 -15.03 1.50
N LYS A 182 0.48 -14.24 2.49
CA LYS A 182 -0.43 -13.76 3.52
C LYS A 182 -0.26 -12.25 3.65
N VAL A 183 -0.83 -11.50 2.68
CA VAL A 183 -1.54 -10.28 3.08
C VAL A 183 -2.45 -10.75 4.22
N PRO A 184 -2.33 -10.24 5.47
CA PRO A 184 -3.22 -10.67 6.53
C PRO A 184 -4.65 -10.56 6.00
N MET A 185 -5.35 -11.67 5.96
CA MET A 185 -6.74 -11.69 5.55
C MET A 185 -7.47 -10.75 6.49
N THR A 186 -8.35 -9.92 5.96
CA THR A 186 -9.27 -9.15 6.81
C THR A 186 -10.12 -10.12 7.61
N SER A 187 -10.68 -9.68 8.74
CA SER A 187 -11.59 -10.51 9.54
C SER A 187 -12.72 -11.09 8.69
N LEU A 188 -13.20 -10.32 7.72
CA LEU A 188 -14.17 -10.77 6.72
C LEU A 188 -13.61 -11.89 5.84
N GLN A 189 -12.42 -11.73 5.30
CA GLN A 189 -11.78 -12.75 4.46
C GLN A 189 -11.55 -14.05 5.22
N GLU A 190 -11.11 -14.00 6.47
CA GLU A 190 -10.96 -15.19 7.32
C GLU A 190 -12.29 -15.95 7.47
N ARG A 191 -13.39 -15.21 7.67
CA ARG A 191 -14.75 -15.78 7.76
C ARG A 191 -15.21 -16.38 6.44
N LEU A 192 -14.90 -15.75 5.30
CA LEU A 192 -15.20 -16.28 3.97
C LEU A 192 -14.36 -17.54 3.68
N PHE A 193 -13.07 -17.52 3.99
CA PHE A 193 -12.20 -18.70 3.80
C PHE A 193 -12.57 -19.88 4.72
N ALA A 194 -13.15 -19.63 5.88
CA ALA A 194 -13.70 -20.69 6.72
C ALA A 194 -14.87 -21.46 6.06
N MET A 195 -15.49 -20.87 5.03
CA MET A 195 -16.57 -21.50 4.22
C MET A 195 -16.07 -22.05 2.88
N GLN A 196 -14.74 -22.11 2.67
CA GLN A 196 -14.13 -22.53 1.40
C GLN A 196 -14.48 -23.96 1.02
N ASP A 197 -14.89 -24.16 -0.24
CA ASP A 197 -14.99 -25.45 -0.92
C ASP A 197 -14.05 -25.45 -2.13
N LYS A 198 -12.87 -26.10 -1.97
CA LYS A 198 -11.82 -26.12 -3.01
C LYS A 198 -12.30 -26.80 -4.32
N GLN A 199 -13.18 -27.81 -4.21
CA GLN A 199 -13.72 -28.47 -5.41
C GLN A 199 -14.68 -27.53 -6.14
N TYR A 200 -15.46 -26.78 -5.40
CA TYR A 200 -16.36 -25.79 -5.96
C TYR A 200 -15.60 -24.60 -6.55
N ALA A 201 -14.54 -24.13 -5.92
CA ALA A 201 -13.64 -23.12 -6.49
C ALA A 201 -13.07 -23.55 -7.85
N ALA A 202 -12.55 -24.77 -7.93
CA ALA A 202 -12.04 -25.32 -9.19
C ALA A 202 -13.13 -25.51 -10.27
N PHE A 203 -14.37 -25.74 -9.88
CA PHE A 203 -15.53 -25.78 -10.79
C PHE A 203 -15.89 -24.36 -11.29
N GLN A 204 -16.00 -23.39 -10.38
CA GLN A 204 -16.33 -22.00 -10.74
C GLN A 204 -15.29 -21.39 -11.66
N SER A 205 -13.99 -21.59 -11.40
CA SER A 205 -12.93 -21.04 -12.25
C SER A 205 -13.01 -21.52 -13.70
N LYS A 206 -13.47 -22.74 -13.93
CA LYS A 206 -13.70 -23.27 -15.29
C LYS A 206 -14.88 -22.62 -16.01
N LEU A 207 -15.85 -22.14 -15.26
CA LEU A 207 -17.05 -21.48 -15.80
C LEU A 207 -16.88 -19.98 -16.04
N THR A 208 -15.80 -19.40 -15.52
CA THR A 208 -15.55 -17.95 -15.58
C THR A 208 -14.20 -17.69 -16.25
N PRO A 209 -14.10 -17.86 -17.59
CA PRO A 209 -12.85 -17.63 -18.30
C PRO A 209 -12.43 -16.16 -18.15
N GLY A 210 -11.13 -15.92 -17.95
CA GLY A 210 -10.56 -14.59 -17.78
C GLY A 210 -10.41 -14.14 -16.31
N VAL A 211 -10.92 -14.93 -15.36
CA VAL A 211 -10.67 -14.70 -13.93
C VAL A 211 -9.64 -15.72 -13.42
N PRO A 212 -8.54 -15.27 -12.78
CA PRO A 212 -7.51 -16.17 -12.26
C PRO A 212 -8.07 -17.19 -11.27
N PRO A 213 -7.71 -18.48 -11.36
CA PRO A 213 -8.24 -19.54 -10.49
C PRO A 213 -8.05 -19.27 -8.99
N GLU A 214 -6.96 -18.61 -8.61
CA GLU A 214 -6.64 -18.22 -7.24
C GLU A 214 -7.56 -17.14 -6.66
N SER A 215 -8.33 -16.46 -7.52
CA SER A 215 -9.32 -15.46 -7.09
C SER A 215 -10.60 -16.09 -6.54
N PHE A 216 -10.79 -17.42 -6.67
CA PHE A 216 -11.99 -18.10 -6.20
C PHE A 216 -11.76 -18.71 -4.81
N ILE A 217 -12.47 -18.21 -3.80
CA ILE A 217 -12.58 -18.89 -2.49
C ILE A 217 -13.41 -20.17 -2.65
N GLY A 218 -14.45 -20.10 -3.46
CA GLY A 218 -15.33 -21.22 -3.76
C GLY A 218 -16.40 -21.43 -2.71
N ILE A 219 -17.10 -20.36 -2.36
CA ILE A 219 -18.21 -20.43 -1.41
C ILE A 219 -19.51 -20.77 -2.18
N ARG A 220 -20.19 -21.82 -1.75
CA ARG A 220 -21.47 -22.17 -2.36
C ARG A 220 -22.50 -21.07 -2.17
N VAL A 221 -23.21 -20.70 -3.24
CA VAL A 221 -24.16 -19.58 -3.26
C VAL A 221 -25.17 -19.59 -2.10
N PRO A 222 -25.75 -20.72 -1.67
CA PRO A 222 -26.64 -20.73 -0.52
C PRO A 222 -25.95 -20.32 0.79
N ALA A 223 -24.71 -20.73 0.99
CA ALA A 223 -23.91 -20.36 2.16
C ALA A 223 -23.58 -18.87 2.14
N LEU A 224 -23.15 -18.35 0.97
CA LEU A 224 -22.83 -16.94 0.79
C LEU A 224 -24.07 -16.05 0.99
N ARG A 225 -25.25 -16.48 0.52
CA ARG A 225 -26.52 -15.75 0.76
C ARG A 225 -26.91 -15.71 2.22
N LYS A 226 -26.69 -16.81 2.96
CA LYS A 226 -26.91 -16.83 4.42
C LYS A 226 -25.97 -15.87 5.12
N PHE A 227 -24.70 -15.92 4.77
CA PHE A 227 -23.68 -15.02 5.31
C PHE A 227 -24.01 -13.56 5.02
N ALA A 228 -24.39 -13.21 3.80
CA ALA A 228 -24.76 -11.84 3.40
C ALA A 228 -25.90 -11.26 4.29
N LYS A 229 -26.90 -12.07 4.66
CA LYS A 229 -28.01 -11.64 5.54
C LYS A 229 -27.56 -11.34 6.97
N GLU A 230 -26.52 -12.03 7.44
CA GLU A 230 -25.95 -11.83 8.77
C GLU A 230 -25.00 -10.63 8.74
N PHE A 231 -24.12 -10.56 7.78
CA PHE A 231 -23.13 -9.50 7.59
C PHE A 231 -23.78 -8.14 7.31
N ALA A 232 -24.92 -8.08 6.62
CA ALA A 232 -25.69 -6.86 6.38
C ALA A 232 -26.10 -6.10 7.64
N LYS A 233 -26.03 -6.73 8.82
CA LYS A 233 -26.36 -6.13 10.12
C LYS A 233 -25.14 -5.60 10.88
N GLU A 234 -23.96 -5.82 10.36
CA GLU A 234 -22.69 -5.46 10.99
C GLU A 234 -22.25 -4.05 10.55
N VAL A 235 -21.50 -3.36 11.40
CA VAL A 235 -21.01 -2.00 11.12
C VAL A 235 -20.04 -2.00 9.93
N GLU A 236 -19.25 -3.05 9.79
CA GLU A 236 -18.23 -3.23 8.74
C GLU A 236 -18.82 -3.30 7.33
N VAL A 237 -20.12 -3.54 7.18
CA VAL A 237 -20.76 -3.64 5.86
C VAL A 237 -20.65 -2.33 5.05
N ASN A 238 -20.75 -1.18 5.72
CA ASN A 238 -20.68 0.12 5.07
C ASN A 238 -19.32 0.39 4.43
N ASP A 239 -18.25 -0.03 5.09
CA ASP A 239 -16.89 0.12 4.58
C ASP A 239 -16.65 -0.89 3.45
N PHE A 240 -17.12 -2.11 3.61
CA PHE A 240 -17.01 -3.15 2.60
C PHE A 240 -17.70 -2.77 1.27
N VAL A 241 -18.93 -2.26 1.30
CA VAL A 241 -19.65 -1.90 0.07
C VAL A 241 -19.11 -0.64 -0.62
N ARG A 242 -18.27 0.14 0.04
CA ARG A 242 -17.58 1.30 -0.57
C ARG A 242 -16.25 0.94 -1.22
N GLN A 243 -15.71 -0.24 -0.90
CA GLN A 243 -14.44 -0.70 -1.45
C GLN A 243 -14.68 -1.53 -2.72
N LEU A 244 -14.19 -1.07 -3.85
CA LEU A 244 -14.19 -1.79 -5.13
C LEU A 244 -12.88 -1.50 -5.87
N PRO A 245 -12.32 -2.48 -6.60
CA PRO A 245 -12.75 -3.89 -6.68
C PRO A 245 -12.31 -4.71 -5.48
N HIS A 246 -13.04 -5.78 -5.15
CA HIS A 246 -12.62 -6.74 -4.14
C HIS A 246 -11.61 -7.75 -4.71
N LYS A 247 -10.75 -8.27 -3.85
CA LYS A 247 -9.67 -9.19 -4.22
C LYS A 247 -10.22 -10.55 -4.74
N TYR A 248 -11.23 -11.09 -4.07
CA TYR A 248 -11.76 -12.40 -4.41
C TYR A 248 -13.10 -12.31 -5.13
N TYR A 249 -13.34 -13.28 -6.03
CA TYR A 249 -14.60 -13.41 -6.76
C TYR A 249 -15.81 -13.52 -5.82
N ASP A 250 -15.66 -14.30 -4.74
CA ASP A 250 -16.72 -14.50 -3.74
C ASP A 250 -17.01 -13.21 -2.95
N GLU A 251 -16.03 -12.33 -2.75
CA GLU A 251 -16.25 -10.99 -2.17
C GLU A 251 -17.07 -10.11 -3.12
N ASN A 252 -16.80 -10.13 -4.42
CA ASN A 252 -17.60 -9.39 -5.41
C ASN A 252 -19.04 -9.94 -5.49
N MET A 253 -19.22 -11.25 -5.34
CA MET A 253 -20.55 -11.85 -5.23
C MET A 253 -21.26 -11.43 -3.94
N LEU A 254 -20.55 -11.40 -2.80
CA LEU A 254 -21.08 -10.90 -1.52
C LEU A 254 -21.53 -9.46 -1.65
N HIS A 255 -20.72 -8.60 -2.25
CA HIS A 255 -21.04 -7.20 -2.53
C HIS A 255 -22.36 -7.08 -3.32
N SER A 256 -22.49 -7.83 -4.42
CA SER A 256 -23.69 -7.84 -5.23
C SER A 256 -24.94 -8.30 -4.44
N LEU A 257 -24.77 -9.29 -3.56
CA LEU A 257 -25.86 -9.78 -2.71
C LEU A 257 -26.28 -8.74 -1.65
N LEU A 258 -25.34 -7.97 -1.10
CA LEU A 258 -25.62 -6.91 -0.14
C LEU A 258 -26.38 -5.76 -0.79
N ILE A 259 -25.91 -5.27 -1.95
CA ILE A 259 -26.60 -4.21 -2.69
C ILE A 259 -28.01 -4.64 -3.08
N SER A 260 -28.20 -5.89 -3.52
CA SER A 260 -29.52 -6.40 -3.88
C SER A 260 -30.54 -6.44 -2.72
N GLN A 261 -30.09 -6.31 -1.47
CA GLN A 261 -30.94 -6.26 -0.28
C GLN A 261 -31.34 -4.82 0.12
N VAL A 262 -30.69 -3.81 -0.45
CA VAL A 262 -31.06 -2.40 -0.24
C VAL A 262 -32.36 -2.13 -1.00
N LYS A 263 -33.43 -1.83 -0.26
CA LYS A 263 -34.78 -1.64 -0.82
C LYS A 263 -35.09 -0.20 -1.22
N ASP A 264 -34.26 0.74 -0.80
CA ASP A 264 -34.47 2.17 -1.04
C ASP A 264 -33.38 2.66 -2.01
N TYR A 265 -33.67 2.59 -3.31
CA TYR A 265 -33.07 3.49 -4.28
C TYR A 265 -33.89 4.77 -4.23
N GLU A 266 -33.39 5.84 -3.61
CA GLU A 266 -33.84 7.17 -3.94
C GLU A 266 -33.37 7.46 -5.37
N GLU A 267 -34.33 7.75 -6.26
CA GLU A 267 -34.13 8.16 -7.65
C GLU A 267 -33.43 9.52 -7.75
#